data_0eb48dec12cbbe55ac74de12debb1eb8
#
_entry.id   0eb48dec12cbbe55ac74de12debb1eb8
#
_cell.length_a   1.000
_cell.length_b   1.000
_cell.length_c   1.000
_cell.angle_alpha   90.00
_cell.angle_beta   90.00
_cell.angle_gamma   90.00
#
_symmetry.space_group_name_H-M   'P 1'
#
loop_
_entity.id
_entity.type
_entity.pdbx_description
1 polymer ?
#
loop_
_entity_poly.entity_id
_entity_poly.type
_entity_poly.pdbx_seq_one_letter_code
_entity_poly.pdbx_strand_id
1 'polypeptide(L)'
;NIWQKDSWMNILSRYLHLQIDEIIIDGKLYKKEALIFPRYHQLQAVRRLSKHSLENGAGHNYLIQHSAGSGKSNTIAWLAYRLSSLHNAQDKRVFDSVIVITDRNVLDQQLQNTIYQFEHKQGVVEKIDKDSTQLAEAIKKGKDIIITTLQKFPFTLDKIKDLEDKHYAIVID
;
A
#
# COMPACT_ATOMS: atom_id res chain seq x y z
N ASN A 1 -21.38 9.03 -8.74
CA ASN A 1 -21.27 10.44 -8.36
C ASN A 1 -20.50 10.55 -7.04
N ILE A 2 -19.49 11.42 -6.98
CA ILE A 2 -18.66 11.63 -5.78
C ILE A 2 -19.48 12.19 -4.61
N TRP A 3 -20.54 12.95 -4.91
CA TRP A 3 -21.41 13.62 -3.95
C TRP A 3 -22.53 12.74 -3.34
N GLN A 4 -22.59 11.47 -3.70
CA GLN A 4 -23.49 10.54 -3.03
C GLN A 4 -23.01 10.26 -1.61
N LYS A 5 -23.94 10.12 -0.66
CA LYS A 5 -23.66 9.89 0.76
C LYS A 5 -22.65 8.76 0.98
N ASP A 6 -22.88 7.60 0.36
CA ASP A 6 -22.00 6.43 0.51
C ASP A 6 -20.60 6.69 -0.06
N SER A 7 -20.49 7.46 -1.16
CA SER A 7 -19.20 7.86 -1.73
C SER A 7 -18.43 8.79 -0.78
N TRP A 8 -19.12 9.76 -0.17
CA TRP A 8 -18.53 10.64 0.82
C TRP A 8 -18.06 9.89 2.07
N MET A 9 -18.92 9.06 2.63
CA MET A 9 -18.58 8.25 3.80
C MET A 9 -17.38 7.35 3.52
N ASN A 10 -17.32 6.77 2.32
CA ASN A 10 -16.17 5.96 1.89
C ASN A 10 -14.88 6.80 1.79
N ILE A 11 -14.96 8.04 1.27
CA ILE A 11 -13.79 8.92 1.18
C ILE A 11 -13.31 9.31 2.59
N LEU A 12 -14.22 9.76 3.44
CA LEU A 12 -13.88 10.21 4.80
C LEU A 12 -13.28 9.08 5.64
N SER A 13 -13.83 7.86 5.53
CA SER A 13 -13.41 6.74 6.35
C SER A 13 -12.14 6.04 5.87
N ARG A 14 -11.80 6.13 4.57
CA ARG A 14 -10.77 5.29 3.97
C ARG A 14 -9.67 6.02 3.21
N TYR A 15 -9.86 7.30 2.91
CA TYR A 15 -8.90 8.07 2.11
C TYR A 15 -8.39 9.30 2.84
N LEU A 16 -9.17 9.85 3.79
CA LEU A 16 -8.75 11.01 4.54
C LEU A 16 -7.73 10.60 5.60
N HIS A 17 -6.57 11.24 5.64
CA HIS A 17 -5.59 11.03 6.68
C HIS A 17 -4.84 12.32 7.03
N LEU A 18 -4.35 12.39 8.25
CA LEU A 18 -3.52 13.48 8.74
C LEU A 18 -2.04 13.13 8.47
N GLN A 19 -1.40 13.89 7.59
CA GLN A 19 0.04 13.81 7.37
C GLN A 19 0.75 14.74 8.35
N ILE A 20 1.76 14.21 9.04
CA ILE A 20 2.60 14.97 9.97
C ILE A 20 4.04 14.88 9.46
N ASP A 21 4.56 16.02 8.99
CA ASP A 21 5.95 16.14 8.55
C ASP A 21 6.76 16.89 9.62
N GLU A 22 7.91 16.35 9.99
CA GLU A 22 8.87 17.00 10.86
C GLU A 22 9.87 17.80 10.00
N ILE A 23 9.95 19.11 10.24
CA ILE A 23 10.86 20.01 9.52
C ILE A 23 11.76 20.70 10.54
N ILE A 24 13.04 20.85 10.21
CA ILE A 24 14.00 21.58 11.02
C ILE A 24 14.20 22.96 10.40
N ILE A 25 13.87 24.02 11.16
CA ILE A 25 14.11 25.42 10.78
C ILE A 25 14.94 26.04 11.89
N ASP A 26 16.10 26.63 11.55
CA ASP A 26 17.03 27.26 12.49
C ASP A 26 17.42 26.37 13.68
N GLY A 27 17.62 25.06 13.43
CA GLY A 27 17.97 24.07 14.44
C GLY A 27 16.82 23.65 15.38
N LYS A 28 15.62 24.14 15.16
CA LYS A 28 14.41 23.76 15.92
C LYS A 28 13.51 22.85 15.10
N LEU A 29 12.95 21.85 15.76
CA LEU A 29 12.01 20.90 15.16
C LEU A 29 10.60 21.51 15.16
N TYR A 30 9.99 21.59 13.99
CA TYR A 30 8.60 21.99 13.79
C TYR A 30 7.81 20.83 13.20
N LYS A 31 6.55 20.69 13.63
CA LYS A 31 5.59 19.76 13.04
C LYS A 31 4.67 20.51 12.08
N LYS A 32 4.66 20.08 10.84
CA LYS A 32 3.71 20.55 9.82
C LYS A 32 2.62 19.49 9.64
N GLU A 33 1.41 19.88 9.96
CA GLU A 33 0.24 19.02 9.79
C GLU A 33 -0.52 19.38 8.52
N ALA A 34 -0.91 18.39 7.74
CA ALA A 34 -1.71 18.55 6.54
C ALA A 34 -2.76 17.45 6.45
N LEU A 35 -4.02 17.83 6.26
CA LEU A 35 -5.08 16.89 5.99
C LEU A 35 -5.04 16.51 4.51
N ILE A 36 -4.69 15.26 4.21
CA ILE A 36 -4.56 14.76 2.85
C ILE A 36 -5.90 14.20 2.37
N PHE A 37 -6.32 14.74 1.24
CA PHE A 37 -7.54 14.34 0.55
C PHE A 37 -7.17 13.81 -0.85
N PRO A 38 -7.75 12.71 -1.33
CA PRO A 38 -7.38 12.12 -2.61
C PRO A 38 -7.79 13.04 -3.77
N ARG A 39 -6.88 13.25 -4.70
CA ARG A 39 -7.21 13.88 -5.98
C ARG A 39 -8.07 12.93 -6.81
N TYR A 40 -8.85 13.47 -7.74
CA TYR A 40 -9.78 12.69 -8.55
C TYR A 40 -9.13 11.47 -9.23
N HIS A 41 -7.98 11.64 -9.88
CA HIS A 41 -7.29 10.56 -10.56
C HIS A 41 -6.78 9.46 -9.61
N GLN A 42 -6.33 9.83 -8.40
CA GLN A 42 -5.91 8.89 -7.37
C GLN A 42 -7.11 8.05 -6.88
N LEU A 43 -8.20 8.73 -6.50
CA LEU A 43 -9.43 8.09 -6.06
C LEU A 43 -9.98 7.15 -7.14
N GLN A 44 -9.98 7.59 -8.40
CA GLN A 44 -10.48 6.79 -9.52
C GLN A 44 -9.62 5.54 -9.75
N ALA A 45 -8.28 5.67 -9.74
CA ALA A 45 -7.36 4.55 -9.91
C ALA A 45 -7.57 3.49 -8.82
N VAL A 46 -7.56 3.91 -7.55
CA VAL A 46 -7.74 2.98 -6.42
C VAL A 46 -9.11 2.30 -6.46
N ARG A 47 -10.17 3.05 -6.73
CA ARG A 47 -11.54 2.48 -6.80
C ARG A 47 -11.70 1.50 -7.95
N ARG A 48 -11.18 1.82 -9.14
CA ARG A 48 -11.25 0.91 -10.31
C ARG A 48 -10.50 -0.39 -10.06
N LEU A 49 -9.27 -0.30 -9.57
CA LEU A 49 -8.46 -1.47 -9.26
C LEU A 49 -9.11 -2.34 -8.17
N SER A 50 -9.52 -1.72 -7.07
CA SER A 50 -10.16 -2.46 -5.97
C SER A 50 -11.45 -3.15 -6.42
N LYS A 51 -12.26 -2.48 -7.26
CA LYS A 51 -13.49 -3.07 -7.83
C LYS A 51 -13.17 -4.26 -8.74
N HIS A 52 -12.23 -4.08 -9.68
CA HIS A 52 -11.85 -5.16 -10.59
C HIS A 52 -11.25 -6.36 -9.86
N SER A 53 -10.38 -6.11 -8.86
CA SER A 53 -9.82 -7.18 -8.03
C SER A 53 -10.90 -7.91 -7.22
N LEU A 54 -11.93 -7.20 -6.75
CA LEU A 54 -13.05 -7.81 -6.05
C LEU A 54 -13.88 -8.73 -6.97
N GLU A 55 -14.09 -8.32 -8.22
CA GLU A 55 -14.91 -9.04 -9.20
C GLU A 55 -14.17 -10.22 -9.84
N ASN A 56 -12.85 -10.12 -10.03
CA ASN A 56 -12.06 -11.08 -10.81
C ASN A 56 -10.97 -11.82 -10.01
N GLY A 57 -10.73 -11.43 -8.75
CA GLY A 57 -9.70 -12.06 -7.92
C GLY A 57 -8.27 -11.70 -8.32
N ALA A 58 -7.32 -12.59 -7.98
CA ALA A 58 -5.91 -12.49 -8.34
C ALA A 58 -5.65 -12.92 -9.81
N GLY A 59 -4.40 -12.73 -10.30
CA GLY A 59 -3.97 -13.19 -11.62
C GLY A 59 -4.08 -12.15 -12.75
N HIS A 60 -4.39 -10.90 -12.44
CA HIS A 60 -4.50 -9.81 -13.41
C HIS A 60 -3.38 -8.79 -13.29
N ASN A 61 -2.91 -8.26 -14.41
CA ASN A 61 -1.90 -7.20 -14.48
C ASN A 61 -2.54 -5.84 -14.78
N TYR A 62 -2.06 -4.81 -14.11
CA TYR A 62 -2.54 -3.44 -14.23
C TYR A 62 -1.38 -2.48 -14.45
N LEU A 63 -1.60 -1.46 -15.26
CA LEU A 63 -0.67 -0.33 -15.43
C LEU A 63 -1.37 0.96 -15.04
N ILE A 64 -0.79 1.68 -14.08
CA ILE A 64 -1.24 3.01 -13.69
C ILE A 64 -0.17 4.01 -14.10
N GLN A 65 -0.49 4.87 -15.06
CA GLN A 65 0.41 5.93 -15.48
C GLN A 65 0.04 7.24 -14.79
N HIS A 66 0.95 7.71 -13.95
CA HIS A 66 0.85 9.01 -13.29
C HIS A 66 2.06 9.88 -13.62
N SER A 67 1.85 11.18 -13.82
CA SER A 67 2.94 12.14 -14.02
C SER A 67 3.78 12.32 -12.74
N ALA A 68 4.99 12.84 -12.89
CA ALA A 68 5.80 13.24 -11.74
C ALA A 68 5.06 14.28 -10.89
N GLY A 69 5.17 14.20 -9.57
CA GLY A 69 4.48 15.12 -8.65
C GLY A 69 2.97 14.94 -8.53
N SER A 70 2.38 13.93 -9.17
CA SER A 70 0.94 13.64 -9.08
C SER A 70 0.49 13.03 -7.75
N GLY A 71 1.43 12.69 -6.85
CA GLY A 71 1.16 12.03 -5.57
C GLY A 71 1.05 10.51 -5.69
N LYS A 72 1.91 9.87 -6.49
CA LYS A 72 1.98 8.41 -6.65
C LYS A 72 2.08 7.68 -5.32
N SER A 73 2.95 8.13 -4.41
CA SER A 73 3.16 7.49 -3.11
C SER A 73 1.86 7.38 -2.30
N ASN A 74 1.03 8.43 -2.28
CA ASN A 74 -0.28 8.39 -1.64
C ASN A 74 -1.24 7.41 -2.37
N THR A 75 -1.19 7.36 -3.71
CA THR A 75 -2.02 6.40 -4.47
C THR A 75 -1.63 4.97 -4.13
N ILE A 76 -0.33 4.67 -4.04
CA ILE A 76 0.20 3.36 -3.65
C ILE A 76 -0.23 3.01 -2.23
N ALA A 77 -0.10 3.95 -1.28
CA ALA A 77 -0.52 3.74 0.10
C ALA A 77 -2.02 3.41 0.18
N TRP A 78 -2.90 4.24 -0.40
CA TRP A 78 -4.35 3.94 -0.43
C TRP A 78 -4.66 2.59 -1.08
N LEU A 79 -3.97 2.27 -2.19
CA LEU A 79 -4.18 0.99 -2.88
C LEU A 79 -3.76 -0.19 -2.00
N ALA A 80 -2.59 -0.12 -1.36
CA ALA A 80 -2.09 -1.17 -0.49
C ALA A 80 -3.07 -1.45 0.67
N TYR A 81 -3.54 -0.42 1.37
CA TYR A 81 -4.52 -0.58 2.46
C TYR A 81 -5.89 -1.08 1.96
N ARG A 82 -6.31 -0.64 0.76
CA ARG A 82 -7.58 -1.12 0.18
C ARG A 82 -7.51 -2.58 -0.21
N LEU A 83 -6.42 -3.02 -0.82
CA LEU A 83 -6.25 -4.41 -1.24
C LEU A 83 -6.02 -5.35 -0.06
N SER A 84 -5.28 -4.92 0.98
CA SER A 84 -5.03 -5.73 2.18
C SER A 84 -6.30 -6.01 3.00
N SER A 85 -7.29 -5.12 2.91
CA SER A 85 -8.59 -5.25 3.59
C SER A 85 -9.74 -5.65 2.66
N LEU A 86 -9.44 -6.11 1.44
CA LEU A 86 -10.48 -6.43 0.45
C LEU A 86 -11.03 -7.84 0.71
N HIS A 87 -12.34 -7.93 0.99
CA HIS A 87 -13.05 -9.17 1.19
C HIS A 87 -14.11 -9.37 0.11
N ASN A 88 -14.28 -10.60 -0.32
CA ASN A 88 -15.32 -10.98 -1.28
C ASN A 88 -16.71 -11.12 -0.59
N ALA A 89 -17.72 -11.49 -1.35
CA ALA A 89 -19.09 -11.65 -0.84
C ALA A 89 -19.23 -12.74 0.24
N GLN A 90 -18.28 -13.65 0.36
CA GLN A 90 -18.22 -14.71 1.36
C GLN A 90 -17.35 -14.32 2.57
N ASP A 91 -17.01 -13.03 2.70
CA ASP A 91 -16.15 -12.48 3.74
C ASP A 91 -14.73 -13.10 3.78
N LYS A 92 -14.25 -13.64 2.65
CA LYS A 92 -12.88 -14.12 2.49
C LYS A 92 -12.01 -13.02 1.90
N ARG A 93 -10.79 -12.89 2.39
CA ARG A 93 -9.79 -11.98 1.80
C ARG A 93 -9.54 -12.35 0.34
N VAL A 94 -9.48 -11.33 -0.53
CA VAL A 94 -9.09 -11.50 -1.94
C VAL A 94 -7.58 -11.72 -2.07
N PHE A 95 -6.81 -11.06 -1.20
CA PHE A 95 -5.35 -11.20 -1.13
C PHE A 95 -4.91 -11.51 0.30
N ASP A 96 -4.00 -12.46 0.45
CA ASP A 96 -3.39 -12.82 1.74
C ASP A 96 -2.42 -11.76 2.22
N SER A 97 -1.66 -11.15 1.30
CA SER A 97 -0.76 -10.03 1.57
C SER A 97 -0.65 -9.11 0.36
N VAL A 98 -0.33 -7.85 0.62
CA VAL A 98 0.04 -6.86 -0.40
C VAL A 98 1.53 -6.59 -0.29
N ILE A 99 2.27 -6.79 -1.37
CA ILE A 99 3.72 -6.59 -1.41
C ILE A 99 4.00 -5.34 -2.24
N VAL A 100 4.55 -4.32 -1.61
CA VAL A 100 4.97 -3.07 -2.28
C VAL A 100 6.47 -3.17 -2.56
N ILE A 101 6.84 -3.10 -3.83
CA ILE A 101 8.23 -3.22 -4.29
C ILE A 101 8.68 -1.87 -4.82
N THR A 102 9.81 -1.39 -4.32
CA THR A 102 10.47 -0.16 -4.76
C THR A 102 11.83 -0.44 -5.35
N ASP A 103 12.27 0.41 -6.31
CA ASP A 103 13.56 0.24 -6.97
C ASP A 103 14.72 0.86 -6.17
N ARG A 104 14.51 1.98 -5.48
CA ARG A 104 15.57 2.78 -4.86
C ARG A 104 15.41 3.00 -3.37
N ASN A 105 16.48 2.80 -2.61
CA ASN A 105 16.50 2.98 -1.16
C ASN A 105 16.04 4.37 -0.68
N VAL A 106 16.31 5.45 -1.43
CA VAL A 106 15.95 6.83 -1.04
C VAL A 106 14.46 7.12 -1.28
N LEU A 107 13.92 6.70 -2.41
CA LEU A 107 12.47 6.80 -2.69
C LEU A 107 11.66 5.85 -1.81
N ASP A 108 12.26 4.70 -1.46
CA ASP A 108 11.73 3.73 -0.53
C ASP A 108 11.41 4.36 0.84
N GLN A 109 12.30 5.19 1.40
CA GLN A 109 12.06 5.87 2.68
C GLN A 109 10.84 6.79 2.65
N GLN A 110 10.68 7.56 1.57
CA GLN A 110 9.53 8.46 1.43
C GLN A 110 8.22 7.71 1.26
N LEU A 111 8.21 6.67 0.43
CA LEU A 111 7.02 5.82 0.23
C LEU A 111 6.68 5.05 1.52
N GLN A 112 7.68 4.51 2.21
CA GLN A 112 7.50 3.85 3.49
C GLN A 112 6.88 4.79 4.52
N ASN A 113 7.45 5.99 4.70
CA ASN A 113 6.90 6.99 5.62
C ASN A 113 5.45 7.32 5.26
N THR A 114 5.15 7.46 3.97
CA THR A 114 3.77 7.69 3.51
C THR A 114 2.87 6.52 3.91
N ILE A 115 3.27 5.27 3.65
CA ILE A 115 2.46 4.10 4.01
C ILE A 115 2.27 4.01 5.52
N TYR A 116 3.32 4.22 6.32
CA TYR A 116 3.21 4.21 7.80
C TYR A 116 2.29 5.29 8.34
N GLN A 117 2.25 6.48 7.74
CA GLN A 117 1.33 7.54 8.18
C GLN A 117 -0.15 7.17 7.99
N PHE A 118 -0.45 6.21 7.12
CA PHE A 118 -1.79 5.65 6.95
C PHE A 118 -2.12 4.54 7.95
N GLU A 119 -1.15 4.09 8.74
CA GLU A 119 -1.34 2.98 9.65
C GLU A 119 -2.19 3.41 10.87
N HIS A 120 -3.47 3.05 10.86
CA HIS A 120 -4.37 3.27 11.98
C HIS A 120 -4.31 2.16 13.03
N LYS A 121 -3.67 1.02 12.70
CA LYS A 121 -3.51 -0.14 13.57
C LYS A 121 -2.08 -0.65 13.46
N GLN A 122 -1.33 -0.63 14.57
CA GLN A 122 0.05 -1.09 14.61
C GLN A 122 0.19 -2.55 14.17
N GLY A 123 1.23 -2.83 13.38
CA GLY A 123 1.59 -4.19 12.96
C GLY A 123 0.98 -4.66 11.65
N VAL A 124 0.23 -3.81 10.95
CA VAL A 124 -0.31 -4.09 9.60
C VAL A 124 0.80 -4.05 8.56
N VAL A 125 1.75 -3.12 8.72
CA VAL A 125 2.87 -2.91 7.78
C VAL A 125 4.15 -3.53 8.33
N GLU A 126 4.83 -4.33 7.51
CA GLU A 126 6.15 -4.88 7.79
C GLU A 126 7.16 -4.35 6.78
N LYS A 127 8.17 -3.65 7.27
CA LYS A 127 9.29 -3.18 6.46
C LYS A 127 10.41 -4.21 6.44
N ILE A 128 10.89 -4.54 5.26
CA ILE A 128 11.99 -5.47 5.10
C ILE A 128 13.31 -4.69 4.97
N ASP A 129 13.98 -4.50 6.10
CA ASP A 129 15.25 -3.77 6.15
C ASP A 129 16.47 -4.66 5.98
N LYS A 130 16.41 -5.88 6.51
CA LYS A 130 17.58 -6.78 6.59
C LYS A 130 17.83 -7.53 5.28
N ASP A 131 17.16 -8.63 5.09
CA ASP A 131 17.46 -9.57 4.02
C ASP A 131 16.22 -10.30 3.47
N SER A 132 16.45 -11.19 2.51
CA SER A 132 15.41 -12.04 1.93
C SER A 132 14.79 -13.03 2.92
N THR A 133 15.45 -13.33 4.04
CA THR A 133 14.91 -14.23 5.08
C THR A 133 13.80 -13.52 5.84
N GLN A 134 14.02 -12.26 6.21
CA GLN A 134 12.98 -11.41 6.83
C GLN A 134 11.75 -11.30 5.90
N LEU A 135 11.95 -11.12 4.59
CA LEU A 135 10.85 -11.08 3.62
C LEU A 135 10.07 -12.41 3.59
N ALA A 136 10.79 -13.54 3.52
CA ALA A 136 10.15 -14.86 3.54
C ALA A 136 9.35 -15.09 4.83
N GLU A 137 9.88 -14.70 5.99
CA GLU A 137 9.17 -14.78 7.26
C GLU A 137 7.92 -13.91 7.30
N ALA A 138 7.99 -12.66 6.82
CA ALA A 138 6.84 -11.77 6.76
C ALA A 138 5.71 -12.35 5.90
N ILE A 139 6.06 -12.94 4.74
CA ILE A 139 5.11 -13.63 3.86
C ILE A 139 4.52 -14.86 4.55
N LYS A 140 5.34 -15.70 5.19
CA LYS A 140 4.88 -16.89 5.92
C LYS A 140 3.96 -16.54 7.09
N LYS A 141 4.26 -15.46 7.82
CA LYS A 141 3.42 -14.95 8.91
C LYS A 141 2.12 -14.28 8.43
N GLY A 142 1.96 -14.09 7.12
CA GLY A 142 0.75 -13.49 6.54
C GLY A 142 0.58 -12.01 6.93
N LYS A 143 1.66 -11.23 6.90
CA LYS A 143 1.59 -9.79 7.13
C LYS A 143 0.74 -9.11 6.05
N ASP A 144 -0.12 -8.20 6.47
CA ASP A 144 -1.11 -7.58 5.57
C ASP A 144 -0.45 -6.75 4.47
N ILE A 145 0.55 -5.93 4.83
CA ILE A 145 1.32 -5.11 3.88
C ILE A 145 2.81 -5.30 4.14
N ILE A 146 3.56 -5.63 3.09
CA ILE A 146 5.00 -5.85 3.14
C ILE A 146 5.67 -4.86 2.19
N ILE A 147 6.64 -4.10 2.68
CA ILE A 147 7.41 -3.16 1.85
C ILE A 147 8.83 -3.71 1.68
N THR A 148 9.27 -3.86 0.44
CA THR A 148 10.58 -4.42 0.11
C THR A 148 11.18 -3.75 -1.13
N THR A 149 12.46 -4.00 -1.38
CA THR A 149 13.14 -3.57 -2.60
C THR A 149 13.23 -4.71 -3.61
N LEU A 150 13.32 -4.34 -4.89
CA LEU A 150 13.41 -5.32 -5.99
C LEU A 150 14.58 -6.29 -5.80
N GLN A 151 15.71 -5.82 -5.24
CA GLN A 151 16.91 -6.63 -5.06
C GLN A 151 16.74 -7.78 -4.06
N LYS A 152 15.82 -7.66 -3.09
CA LYS A 152 15.57 -8.70 -2.08
C LYS A 152 14.61 -9.79 -2.57
N PHE A 153 13.79 -9.49 -3.56
CA PHE A 153 12.69 -10.35 -4.01
C PHE A 153 13.15 -11.68 -4.65
N PRO A 154 14.15 -11.73 -5.56
CA PRO A 154 14.53 -12.97 -6.23
C PRO A 154 14.97 -14.08 -5.27
N PHE A 155 15.70 -13.74 -4.21
CA PHE A 155 16.18 -14.70 -3.20
C PHE A 155 15.11 -15.23 -2.27
N THR A 156 13.89 -14.70 -2.37
CA THR A 156 12.76 -15.09 -1.51
C THR A 156 11.94 -16.20 -2.14
N LEU A 157 11.89 -16.28 -3.47
CA LEU A 157 11.06 -17.20 -4.22
C LEU A 157 11.29 -18.66 -3.82
N ASP A 158 12.56 -19.06 -3.65
CA ASP A 158 12.90 -20.44 -3.24
C ASP A 158 12.45 -20.76 -1.80
N LYS A 159 12.33 -19.74 -0.95
CA LYS A 159 11.95 -19.90 0.46
C LYS A 159 10.44 -19.93 0.70
N ILE A 160 9.65 -19.56 -0.33
CA ILE A 160 8.18 -19.48 -0.25
C ILE A 160 7.46 -20.48 -1.16
N LYS A 161 8.17 -21.45 -1.74
CA LYS A 161 7.60 -22.47 -2.63
C LYS A 161 6.45 -23.28 -2.02
N ASP A 162 6.40 -23.37 -0.69
CA ASP A 162 5.38 -24.11 0.05
C ASP A 162 4.06 -23.33 0.25
N LEU A 163 3.92 -22.14 -0.36
CA LEU A 163 2.75 -21.26 -0.19
C LEU A 163 1.86 -21.25 -1.45
N GLU A 164 1.64 -22.40 -2.05
CA GLU A 164 0.97 -22.56 -3.36
C GLU A 164 -0.47 -22.04 -3.41
N ASP A 165 -1.21 -22.02 -2.30
CA ASP A 165 -2.62 -21.60 -2.26
C ASP A 165 -2.85 -20.12 -1.87
N LYS A 166 -1.79 -19.31 -1.80
CA LYS A 166 -1.92 -17.92 -1.37
C LYS A 166 -1.96 -16.93 -2.55
N HIS A 167 -2.77 -15.91 -2.38
CA HIS A 167 -2.93 -14.84 -3.35
C HIS A 167 -2.26 -13.55 -2.88
N TYR A 168 -1.39 -13.01 -3.70
CA TYR A 168 -0.66 -11.78 -3.42
C TYR A 168 -1.02 -10.67 -4.39
N ALA A 169 -1.19 -9.45 -3.87
CA ALA A 169 -1.17 -8.26 -4.69
C ALA A 169 0.24 -7.66 -4.69
N ILE A 170 0.83 -7.49 -5.86
CA ILE A 170 2.17 -6.90 -6.02
C ILE A 170 2.02 -5.51 -6.61
N VAL A 171 2.53 -4.50 -5.91
CA VAL A 171 2.53 -3.10 -6.35
C VAL A 171 3.98 -2.69 -6.55
N ILE A 172 4.34 -2.30 -7.77
CA ILE A 172 5.71 -1.91 -8.16
C ILE A 172 5.71 -0.42 -8.49
N ASP A 173 6.59 0.37 -7.83
CA ASP A 173 6.83 1.79 -8.11
C ASP A 173 8.09 1.99 -8.95
#